data_ce6a54cb71c93861e7a257c541abcf5f
#
_entry.id   ce6a54cb71c93861e7a257c541abcf5f
#
_cell.length_a   1.000
_cell.length_b   1.000
_cell.length_c   1.000
_cell.angle_alpha   90.00
_cell.angle_beta   90.00
_cell.angle_gamma   90.00
#
_symmetry.space_group_name_H-M   'P 1'
#
loop_
_entity.id
_entity.type
_entity.pdbx_description
1 polymer ?
#
loop_
_entity_poly.entity_id
_entity_poly.type
_entity_poly.pdbx_seq_one_letter_code
_entity_poly.pdbx_strand_id
1 'polypeptide(L)'
;MSTTWTLTAQDICTDALQHLAVIGEGETVNAADMLLALRALDSVLKELPLSGYSWPKLSAEVSLTWVSGQTIALPADYFAYPVAWRTTDGSKPLLEQYTHAQWIALAGRTLATGTPKGFYIGPDKLLYLYPTPTVNPVVTLQYQKIVDDSVSTTAPDLPQYWLNPLGYGVANELTLKYELSQDKRVEIAMRWSAKRNMALENSIASEVISISVAD
;
A
#
# COMPACT_ATOMS: atom_id res chain seq x y z
N MET A 1 8.91 -15.71 -25.02
CA MET A 1 8.18 -15.58 -23.73
C MET A 1 7.84 -14.11 -23.56
N SER A 2 6.58 -13.78 -23.26
CA SER A 2 6.21 -12.38 -22.96
C SER A 2 6.76 -11.99 -21.60
N THR A 3 7.53 -10.91 -21.53
CA THR A 3 8.02 -10.31 -20.28
C THR A 3 7.00 -9.34 -19.66
N THR A 4 5.86 -9.13 -20.32
CA THR A 4 4.83 -8.15 -19.99
C THR A 4 3.46 -8.81 -19.82
N TRP A 5 3.40 -9.96 -19.11
CA TRP A 5 2.12 -10.56 -18.78
C TRP A 5 1.40 -9.70 -17.74
N THR A 6 0.23 -9.20 -18.09
CA THR A 6 -0.63 -8.39 -17.22
C THR A 6 -2.05 -8.91 -17.31
N LEU A 7 -2.77 -8.88 -16.18
CA LEU A 7 -4.20 -9.13 -16.10
C LEU A 7 -4.88 -7.83 -15.69
N THR A 8 -5.94 -7.47 -16.37
CA THR A 8 -6.80 -6.37 -15.92
C THR A 8 -7.59 -6.78 -14.67
N ALA A 9 -8.11 -5.81 -13.93
CA ALA A 9 -8.98 -6.11 -12.80
C ALA A 9 -10.21 -6.93 -13.24
N GLN A 10 -10.72 -6.69 -14.46
CA GLN A 10 -11.81 -7.46 -15.05
C GLN A 10 -11.42 -8.92 -15.28
N ASP A 11 -10.20 -9.19 -15.80
CA ASP A 11 -9.72 -10.56 -16.02
C ASP A 11 -9.62 -11.32 -14.70
N ILE A 12 -9.04 -10.68 -13.65
CA ILE A 12 -8.92 -11.27 -12.31
C ILE A 12 -10.30 -11.59 -11.71
N CYS A 13 -11.26 -10.68 -11.87
CA CYS A 13 -12.63 -10.89 -11.40
C CYS A 13 -13.33 -12.00 -12.18
N THR A 14 -13.10 -12.10 -13.49
CA THR A 14 -13.64 -13.17 -14.34
C THR A 14 -13.07 -14.52 -13.91
N ASP A 15 -11.78 -14.64 -13.71
CA ASP A 15 -11.13 -15.85 -13.21
C ASP A 15 -11.70 -16.26 -11.84
N ALA A 16 -11.91 -15.28 -10.95
CA ALA A 16 -12.51 -15.55 -9.63
C ALA A 16 -13.92 -16.14 -9.74
N LEU A 17 -14.77 -15.59 -10.61
CA LEU A 17 -16.14 -16.10 -10.84
C LEU A 17 -16.13 -17.49 -11.50
N GLN A 18 -15.17 -17.78 -12.36
CA GLN A 18 -14.94 -19.13 -12.90
C GLN A 18 -14.50 -20.11 -11.81
N HIS A 19 -13.61 -19.72 -10.91
CA HIS A 19 -13.22 -20.55 -9.76
C HIS A 19 -14.40 -20.89 -8.86
N LEU A 20 -15.37 -19.99 -8.75
CA LEU A 20 -16.64 -20.21 -8.03
C LEU A 20 -17.66 -21.06 -8.84
N ALA A 21 -17.40 -21.32 -10.11
CA ALA A 21 -18.34 -21.94 -11.06
C ALA A 21 -19.66 -21.15 -11.21
N VAL A 22 -19.61 -19.83 -11.03
CA VAL A 22 -20.72 -18.91 -11.28
C VAL A 22 -20.93 -18.68 -12.77
N ILE A 23 -19.81 -18.68 -13.51
CA ILE A 23 -19.79 -18.58 -14.97
C ILE A 23 -18.95 -19.73 -15.55
N GLY A 24 -19.32 -20.16 -16.75
CA GLY A 24 -18.54 -21.11 -17.53
C GLY A 24 -17.34 -20.45 -18.24
N GLU A 25 -16.40 -21.28 -18.72
CA GLU A 25 -15.29 -20.82 -19.52
C GLU A 25 -15.80 -20.20 -20.84
N GLY A 26 -15.39 -18.96 -21.11
CA GLY A 26 -15.81 -18.21 -22.30
C GLY A 26 -17.17 -17.51 -22.18
N GLU A 27 -17.86 -17.62 -21.07
CA GLU A 27 -19.07 -16.85 -20.80
C GLU A 27 -18.77 -15.41 -20.40
N THR A 28 -19.67 -14.50 -20.78
CA THR A 28 -19.58 -13.09 -20.38
C THR A 28 -20.15 -12.87 -18.99
N VAL A 29 -19.40 -12.21 -18.13
CA VAL A 29 -19.87 -11.84 -16.80
C VAL A 29 -20.97 -10.79 -16.89
N ASN A 30 -22.06 -10.95 -16.14
CA ASN A 30 -23.06 -9.89 -16.05
C ASN A 30 -22.53 -8.70 -15.21
N ALA A 31 -23.12 -7.51 -15.42
CA ALA A 31 -22.65 -6.29 -14.78
C ALA A 31 -22.77 -6.30 -13.24
N ALA A 32 -23.76 -7.00 -12.70
CA ALA A 32 -23.96 -7.07 -11.24
C ALA A 32 -22.89 -7.93 -10.56
N ASP A 33 -22.58 -9.11 -11.14
CA ASP A 33 -21.53 -9.98 -10.62
C ASP A 33 -20.15 -9.35 -10.79
N MET A 34 -19.90 -8.66 -11.90
CA MET A 34 -18.65 -7.92 -12.11
C MET A 34 -18.45 -6.83 -11.06
N LEU A 35 -19.49 -6.05 -10.76
CA LEU A 35 -19.42 -5.01 -9.73
C LEU A 35 -19.15 -5.60 -8.34
N LEU A 36 -19.77 -6.75 -8.04
CA LEU A 36 -19.56 -7.45 -6.78
C LEU A 36 -18.12 -7.98 -6.68
N ALA A 37 -17.59 -8.53 -7.76
CA ALA A 37 -16.24 -9.06 -7.83
C ALA A 37 -15.18 -7.93 -7.75
N LEU A 38 -15.39 -6.78 -8.37
CA LEU A 38 -14.51 -5.62 -8.24
C LEU A 38 -14.45 -5.10 -6.80
N ARG A 39 -15.58 -5.04 -6.09
CA ARG A 39 -15.60 -4.67 -4.66
C ARG A 39 -14.86 -5.68 -3.80
N ALA A 40 -14.96 -6.97 -4.10
CA ALA A 40 -14.21 -8.00 -3.41
C ALA A 40 -12.71 -7.87 -3.71
N LEU A 41 -12.33 -7.55 -4.93
CA LEU A 41 -10.94 -7.27 -5.31
C LEU A 41 -10.38 -6.09 -4.50
N ASP A 42 -11.10 -4.98 -4.40
CA ASP A 42 -10.70 -3.82 -3.60
C ASP A 42 -10.53 -4.18 -2.12
N SER A 43 -11.44 -5.02 -1.56
CA SER A 43 -11.31 -5.53 -0.19
C SER A 43 -10.00 -6.29 0.00
N VAL A 44 -9.72 -7.27 -0.86
CA VAL A 44 -8.49 -8.07 -0.83
C VAL A 44 -7.25 -7.17 -0.93
N LEU A 45 -7.23 -6.22 -1.87
CA LEU A 45 -6.10 -5.32 -2.08
C LEU A 45 -5.83 -4.42 -0.87
N LYS A 46 -6.88 -3.95 -0.19
CA LYS A 46 -6.77 -3.09 1.00
C LYS A 46 -6.42 -3.87 2.27
N GLU A 47 -6.70 -5.17 2.31
CA GLU A 47 -6.34 -6.04 3.44
C GLU A 47 -4.89 -6.54 3.37
N LEU A 48 -4.30 -6.66 2.18
CA LEU A 48 -2.93 -7.14 2.02
C LEU A 48 -1.92 -6.38 2.88
N PRO A 49 -1.90 -5.03 2.93
CA PRO A 49 -0.99 -4.29 3.79
C PRO A 49 -1.23 -4.52 5.28
N LEU A 50 -2.49 -4.74 5.70
CA LEU A 50 -2.85 -4.98 7.10
C LEU A 50 -2.35 -6.33 7.63
N SER A 51 -2.13 -7.28 6.76
CA SER A 51 -1.60 -8.61 7.12
C SER A 51 -0.08 -8.66 7.29
N GLY A 52 0.57 -7.50 7.52
CA GLY A 52 2.02 -7.39 7.70
C GLY A 52 2.78 -7.42 6.38
N TYR A 53 2.08 -7.31 5.27
CA TYR A 53 2.66 -7.27 3.97
C TYR A 53 3.04 -5.84 3.60
N SER A 54 4.33 -5.56 3.66
CA SER A 54 4.86 -4.30 3.18
C SER A 54 4.77 -4.30 1.65
N TRP A 55 3.71 -3.69 1.14
CA TRP A 55 3.64 -3.40 -0.27
C TRP A 55 4.62 -2.28 -0.59
N PRO A 56 5.62 -2.49 -1.43
CA PRO A 56 6.66 -1.49 -1.65
C PRO A 56 6.22 -0.38 -2.63
N LYS A 57 4.92 -0.12 -2.77
CA LYS A 57 4.52 1.04 -3.55
C LYS A 57 4.76 2.31 -2.76
N LEU A 58 5.99 2.80 -2.86
CA LEU A 58 6.35 4.11 -2.35
C LEU A 58 5.65 5.20 -3.18
N SER A 59 5.28 6.29 -2.53
CA SER A 59 4.86 7.50 -3.24
C SER A 59 6.00 8.02 -4.10
N ALA A 60 5.69 8.84 -5.09
CA ALA A 60 6.68 9.78 -5.59
C ALA A 60 7.19 10.67 -4.44
N GLU A 61 8.34 11.29 -4.62
CA GLU A 61 8.83 12.32 -3.71
C GLU A 61 7.83 13.50 -3.70
N VAL A 62 7.17 13.74 -2.56
CA VAL A 62 6.22 14.83 -2.40
C VAL A 62 6.88 15.96 -1.64
N SER A 63 7.06 17.11 -2.29
CA SER A 63 7.61 18.29 -1.65
C SER A 63 6.54 19.04 -0.88
N LEU A 64 6.72 19.16 0.43
CA LEU A 64 5.86 19.88 1.34
C LEU A 64 6.51 21.21 1.70
N THR A 65 5.87 22.33 1.36
CA THR A 65 6.33 23.65 1.78
C THR A 65 5.80 23.95 3.16
N TRP A 66 6.70 24.15 4.11
CA TRP A 66 6.36 24.46 5.49
C TRP A 66 6.11 25.96 5.66
N VAL A 67 5.02 26.29 6.32
CA VAL A 67 4.78 27.67 6.78
C VAL A 67 5.11 27.73 8.26
N SER A 68 5.95 28.68 8.67
CA SER A 68 6.44 28.81 10.05
C SER A 68 5.30 28.77 11.08
N GLY A 69 5.48 27.97 12.12
CA GLY A 69 4.54 27.82 13.23
C GLY A 69 3.31 26.95 12.94
N GLN A 70 3.22 26.33 11.76
CA GLN A 70 2.09 25.48 11.37
C GLN A 70 2.47 24.01 11.31
N THR A 71 1.47 23.16 11.25
CA THR A 71 1.58 21.76 10.91
C THR A 71 1.15 21.56 9.46
N ILE A 72 1.61 20.49 8.82
CA ILE A 72 1.21 20.16 7.46
C ILE A 72 0.36 18.89 7.48
N ALA A 73 -0.79 18.94 6.79
CA ALA A 73 -1.59 17.76 6.56
C ALA A 73 -0.83 16.78 5.64
N LEU A 74 -0.86 15.51 6.00
CA LEU A 74 -0.32 14.45 5.14
C LEU A 74 -1.18 14.32 3.87
N PRO A 75 -0.58 13.84 2.76
CA PRO A 75 -1.34 13.47 1.57
C PRO A 75 -2.47 12.50 1.89
N ALA A 76 -3.60 12.61 1.15
CA ALA A 76 -4.78 11.79 1.40
C ALA A 76 -4.52 10.28 1.22
N ASP A 77 -3.58 9.94 0.36
CA ASP A 77 -3.14 8.58 0.05
C ASP A 77 -2.02 8.05 0.98
N TYR A 78 -1.68 8.80 2.03
CA TYR A 78 -0.68 8.35 3.01
C TYR A 78 -1.19 7.14 3.81
N PHE A 79 -0.38 6.09 3.85
CA PHE A 79 -0.65 4.87 4.64
C PHE A 79 0.37 4.69 5.78
N ALA A 80 1.64 4.49 5.45
CA ALA A 80 2.67 4.12 6.43
C ALA A 80 4.11 4.43 5.97
N TYR A 81 5.08 4.11 6.81
CA TYR A 81 6.53 4.11 6.54
C TYR A 81 7.03 5.42 5.93
N PRO A 82 6.83 6.55 6.61
CA PRO A 82 7.30 7.83 6.09
C PRO A 82 8.81 7.94 6.21
N VAL A 83 9.44 8.38 5.13
CA VAL A 83 10.82 8.84 5.11
C VAL A 83 10.80 10.30 4.70
N ALA A 84 11.38 11.16 5.50
CA ALA A 84 11.41 12.59 5.21
C ALA A 84 12.84 13.10 5.22
N TRP A 85 13.14 14.04 4.33
CA TRP A 85 14.40 14.76 4.29
C TRP A 85 14.17 16.23 3.99
N ARG A 86 15.10 17.03 4.43
CA ARG A 86 15.09 18.46 4.16
C ARG A 86 15.92 18.74 2.90
N THR A 87 15.39 19.52 1.99
CA THR A 87 16.16 20.02 0.85
C THR A 87 16.82 21.33 1.23
N THR A 88 18.16 21.37 1.27
CA THR A 88 18.94 22.56 1.59
C THR A 88 20.22 22.53 0.75
N ASP A 89 20.39 23.54 -0.10
CA ASP A 89 21.63 23.77 -0.88
C ASP A 89 22.23 22.52 -1.55
N GLY A 90 21.37 21.71 -2.18
CA GLY A 90 21.79 20.50 -2.88
C GLY A 90 22.01 19.28 -1.99
N SER A 91 21.94 19.40 -0.66
CA SER A 91 22.00 18.27 0.27
C SER A 91 20.58 17.82 0.66
N LYS A 92 20.44 16.52 0.94
CA LYS A 92 19.17 15.89 1.38
C LYS A 92 19.36 15.24 2.76
N PRO A 93 19.61 15.99 3.84
CA PRO A 93 19.74 15.39 5.17
C PRO A 93 18.42 14.77 5.60
N LEU A 94 18.48 13.47 5.97
CA LEU A 94 17.34 12.75 6.50
C LEU A 94 16.89 13.35 7.82
N LEU A 95 15.59 13.36 8.03
CA LEU A 95 14.95 13.73 9.29
C LEU A 95 14.66 12.49 10.11
N GLU A 96 14.95 12.52 11.38
CA GLU A 96 14.63 11.44 12.31
C GLU A 96 13.11 11.39 12.56
N GLN A 97 12.53 10.20 12.44
CA GLN A 97 11.12 10.01 12.82
C GLN A 97 11.00 9.77 14.32
N TYR A 98 10.25 10.61 15.02
CA TYR A 98 9.95 10.43 16.43
C TYR A 98 8.71 9.58 16.65
N THR A 99 8.80 8.66 17.60
CA THR A 99 7.62 7.98 18.15
C THR A 99 6.81 8.96 19.00
N HIS A 100 5.55 8.62 19.29
CA HIS A 100 4.72 9.45 20.17
C HIS A 100 5.35 9.68 21.55
N ALA A 101 5.97 8.66 22.14
CA ALA A 101 6.65 8.78 23.43
C ALA A 101 7.86 9.72 23.36
N GLN A 102 8.69 9.59 22.34
CA GLN A 102 9.83 10.48 22.11
C GLN A 102 9.35 11.92 21.89
N TRP A 103 8.29 12.11 21.09
CA TRP A 103 7.71 13.42 20.83
C TRP A 103 7.24 14.12 22.12
N ILE A 104 6.57 13.40 23.00
CA ILE A 104 6.12 13.94 24.30
C ILE A 104 7.30 14.28 25.20
N ALA A 105 8.36 13.47 25.17
CA ALA A 105 9.55 13.66 25.98
C ALA A 105 10.46 14.81 25.51
N LEU A 106 10.25 15.36 24.31
CA LEU A 106 11.04 16.48 23.81
C LEU A 106 10.81 17.73 24.65
N ALA A 107 11.85 18.19 25.33
CA ALA A 107 11.82 19.41 26.13
C ALA A 107 11.57 20.64 25.22
N GLY A 108 10.60 21.46 25.59
CA GLY A 108 10.32 22.71 24.88
C GLY A 108 9.83 22.50 23.44
N ARG A 109 9.21 21.36 23.11
CA ARG A 109 8.77 21.01 21.74
C ARG A 109 7.93 22.09 21.05
N THR A 110 7.21 22.90 21.82
CA THR A 110 6.37 24.01 21.31
C THR A 110 7.12 25.35 21.21
N LEU A 111 8.27 25.47 21.87
CA LEU A 111 9.03 26.71 21.96
C LEU A 111 10.38 26.63 21.26
N ALA A 112 10.91 25.41 21.07
CA ALA A 112 12.20 25.24 20.40
C ALA A 112 12.06 25.57 18.91
N THR A 113 12.82 26.58 18.48
CA THR A 113 12.87 27.02 17.07
C THR A 113 14.24 26.75 16.50
N GLY A 114 14.30 26.49 15.19
CA GLY A 114 15.56 26.28 14.50
C GLY A 114 15.43 25.42 13.26
N THR A 115 16.54 24.86 12.83
CA THR A 115 16.61 23.95 11.70
C THR A 115 16.04 22.58 12.09
N PRO A 116 15.03 22.05 11.42
CA PRO A 116 14.43 20.76 11.72
C PRO A 116 15.46 19.63 11.63
N LYS A 117 15.46 18.77 12.65
CA LYS A 117 16.30 17.56 12.73
C LYS A 117 15.45 16.29 12.65
N GLY A 118 14.17 16.39 13.00
CA GLY A 118 13.25 15.25 12.96
C GLY A 118 11.81 15.69 12.78
N PHE A 119 10.96 14.70 12.67
CA PHE A 119 9.52 14.88 12.46
C PHE A 119 8.71 13.89 13.28
N TYR A 120 7.47 14.24 13.54
CA TYR A 120 6.47 13.38 14.17
C TYR A 120 5.17 13.45 13.36
N ILE A 121 4.50 12.32 13.22
CA ILE A 121 3.17 12.24 12.62
C ILE A 121 2.16 11.97 13.73
N GLY A 122 1.26 12.94 13.94
CA GLY A 122 0.22 12.83 14.93
C GLY A 122 -0.93 11.90 14.50
N PRO A 123 -1.78 11.47 15.46
CA PRO A 123 -2.97 10.69 15.15
C PRO A 123 -4.01 11.47 14.33
N ASP A 124 -3.89 12.77 14.31
CA ASP A 124 -4.65 13.73 13.49
C ASP A 124 -4.19 13.78 12.02
N LYS A 125 -3.21 12.93 11.64
CA LYS A 125 -2.57 12.90 10.32
C LYS A 125 -1.87 14.22 9.97
N LEU A 126 -1.40 14.94 10.97
CA LEU A 126 -0.57 16.11 10.78
C LEU A 126 0.91 15.77 10.99
N LEU A 127 1.76 16.35 10.17
CA LEU A 127 3.21 16.28 10.28
C LEU A 127 3.70 17.47 11.09
N TYR A 128 4.48 17.18 12.11
CA TYR A 128 5.13 18.14 13.00
C TYR A 128 6.64 18.07 12.80
N LEU A 129 7.30 19.21 12.74
CA LEU A 129 8.77 19.29 12.67
C LEU A 129 9.36 19.73 14.01
N TYR A 130 10.52 19.18 14.33
CA TYR A 130 11.29 19.58 15.52
C TYR A 130 12.78 19.75 15.22
N PRO A 131 13.40 20.85 15.69
CA PRO A 131 12.76 22.09 16.18
C PRO A 131 11.80 22.72 15.16
N THR A 132 10.87 23.57 15.64
CA THR A 132 9.96 24.30 14.76
C THR A 132 10.78 25.25 13.85
N PRO A 133 10.63 25.17 12.53
CA PRO A 133 11.42 26.00 11.63
C PRO A 133 11.08 27.48 11.75
N THR A 134 12.10 28.33 11.73
CA THR A 134 11.95 29.79 11.71
C THR A 134 11.82 30.36 10.30
N VAL A 135 12.24 29.58 9.31
CA VAL A 135 12.09 29.86 7.88
C VAL A 135 11.24 28.77 7.25
N ASN A 136 10.73 29.00 6.07
CA ASN A 136 9.89 28.02 5.37
C ASN A 136 10.76 26.96 4.69
N PRO A 137 11.11 25.83 5.32
CA PRO A 137 11.89 24.79 4.68
C PRO A 137 11.03 24.02 3.69
N VAL A 138 11.64 23.50 2.66
CA VAL A 138 11.04 22.45 1.83
C VAL A 138 11.41 21.10 2.45
N VAL A 139 10.41 20.36 2.88
CA VAL A 139 10.55 19.00 3.36
C VAL A 139 9.99 18.07 2.28
N THR A 140 10.82 17.16 1.82
CA THR A 140 10.36 16.14 0.89
C THR A 140 10.01 14.88 1.67
N LEU A 141 8.82 14.36 1.43
CA LEU A 141 8.29 13.17 2.07
C LEU A 141 8.13 12.07 1.02
N GLN A 142 8.56 10.87 1.36
CA GLN A 142 8.25 9.65 0.65
C GLN A 142 7.61 8.69 1.64
N TYR A 143 6.54 8.00 1.23
CA TYR A 143 5.73 7.16 2.11
C TYR A 143 5.10 6.02 1.33
N GLN A 144 4.61 5.02 2.03
CA GLN A 144 3.79 3.98 1.45
C GLN A 144 2.38 4.52 1.20
N LYS A 145 1.90 4.36 -0.03
CA LYS A 145 0.56 4.80 -0.45
C LYS A 145 -0.51 3.79 -0.08
N ILE A 146 -1.73 4.29 0.14
CA ILE A 146 -2.94 3.46 0.07
C ILE A 146 -3.06 2.93 -1.36
N VAL A 147 -3.44 1.67 -1.51
CA VAL A 147 -3.74 1.09 -2.83
C VAL A 147 -4.99 1.77 -3.40
N ASP A 148 -4.87 2.26 -4.63
CA ASP A 148 -6.00 2.88 -5.34
C ASP A 148 -7.13 1.87 -5.59
N ASP A 149 -8.36 2.35 -5.73
CA ASP A 149 -9.50 1.51 -6.09
C ASP A 149 -9.30 0.92 -7.50
N SER A 150 -9.74 -0.32 -7.67
CA SER A 150 -9.57 -1.03 -8.94
C SER A 150 -10.46 -0.46 -10.05
N VAL A 151 -9.84 -0.17 -11.19
CA VAL A 151 -10.57 0.17 -12.41
C VAL A 151 -10.63 -1.07 -13.30
N SER A 152 -11.82 -1.46 -13.76
CA SER A 152 -12.05 -2.71 -14.47
C SER A 152 -11.12 -2.94 -15.66
N THR A 153 -10.77 -1.89 -16.38
CA THR A 153 -9.95 -1.94 -17.61
C THR A 153 -8.45 -1.85 -17.38
N THR A 154 -8.00 -1.61 -16.13
CA THR A 154 -6.59 -1.49 -15.81
C THR A 154 -6.11 -2.67 -14.97
N ALA A 155 -4.84 -3.04 -15.14
CA ALA A 155 -4.20 -3.99 -14.24
C ALA A 155 -4.03 -3.33 -12.86
N PRO A 156 -4.26 -4.06 -11.76
CA PRO A 156 -3.83 -3.61 -10.45
C PRO A 156 -2.32 -3.35 -10.48
N ASP A 157 -1.90 -2.29 -9.81
CA ASP A 157 -0.48 -1.91 -9.77
C ASP A 157 0.28 -2.81 -8.77
N LEU A 158 0.47 -4.05 -9.18
CA LEU A 158 1.00 -5.16 -8.40
C LEU A 158 2.08 -5.89 -9.18
N PRO A 159 3.14 -6.44 -8.55
CA PRO A 159 4.05 -7.35 -9.22
C PRO A 159 3.31 -8.55 -9.82
N GLN A 160 3.79 -9.02 -10.96
CA GLN A 160 3.14 -10.10 -11.74
C GLN A 160 2.84 -11.37 -10.93
N TYR A 161 3.68 -11.70 -9.95
CA TYR A 161 3.49 -12.89 -9.12
C TYR A 161 2.28 -12.81 -8.18
N TRP A 162 1.69 -11.61 -8.00
CA TRP A 162 0.44 -11.40 -7.27
C TRP A 162 -0.81 -11.59 -8.11
N LEU A 163 -0.75 -11.37 -9.43
CA LEU A 163 -1.94 -11.35 -10.29
C LEU A 163 -2.74 -12.66 -10.21
N ASN A 164 -2.06 -13.80 -10.26
CA ASN A 164 -2.72 -15.11 -10.16
C ASN A 164 -3.30 -15.40 -8.75
N PRO A 165 -2.58 -15.14 -7.63
CA PRO A 165 -3.16 -15.23 -6.29
C PRO A 165 -4.43 -14.42 -6.11
N LEU A 166 -4.51 -13.21 -6.68
CA LEU A 166 -5.68 -12.33 -6.50
C LEU A 166 -6.99 -12.96 -6.97
N GLY A 167 -7.00 -13.71 -8.06
CA GLY A 167 -8.20 -14.43 -8.51
C GLY A 167 -8.77 -15.36 -7.44
N TYR A 168 -7.89 -16.10 -6.73
CA TYR A 168 -8.33 -16.93 -5.60
C TYR A 168 -8.69 -16.12 -4.36
N GLY A 169 -8.06 -14.96 -4.12
CA GLY A 169 -8.41 -14.05 -3.05
C GLY A 169 -9.82 -13.50 -3.22
N VAL A 170 -10.12 -13.00 -4.41
CA VAL A 170 -11.47 -12.52 -4.77
C VAL A 170 -12.50 -13.64 -4.68
N ALA A 171 -12.19 -14.83 -5.20
CA ALA A 171 -13.07 -15.99 -5.09
C ALA A 171 -13.34 -16.34 -3.61
N ASN A 172 -12.32 -16.29 -2.75
CA ASN A 172 -12.47 -16.55 -1.32
C ASN A 172 -13.41 -15.53 -0.65
N GLU A 173 -13.26 -14.24 -0.93
CA GLU A 173 -14.17 -13.20 -0.43
C GLU A 173 -15.63 -13.42 -0.87
N LEU A 174 -15.82 -13.91 -2.09
CA LEU A 174 -17.12 -14.13 -2.65
C LEU A 174 -17.79 -15.46 -2.22
N THR A 175 -17.07 -16.37 -1.55
CA THR A 175 -17.61 -17.69 -1.14
C THR A 175 -18.86 -17.59 -0.29
N LEU A 176 -19.02 -16.51 0.49
CA LEU A 176 -20.20 -16.28 1.33
C LEU A 176 -21.38 -15.66 0.58
N LYS A 177 -21.16 -15.20 -0.66
CA LYS A 177 -22.20 -14.56 -1.50
C LYS A 177 -22.91 -15.55 -2.41
N TYR A 178 -22.22 -16.63 -2.73
CA TYR A 178 -22.75 -17.69 -3.61
C TYR A 178 -22.97 -18.99 -2.83
N GLU A 179 -23.99 -19.74 -3.21
CA GLU A 179 -24.32 -21.03 -2.59
C GLU A 179 -23.34 -22.12 -3.03
N LEU A 180 -22.21 -22.21 -2.35
CA LEU A 180 -21.17 -23.20 -2.60
C LEU A 180 -21.21 -24.32 -1.55
N SER A 181 -20.83 -25.53 -1.97
CA SER A 181 -20.61 -26.62 -1.04
C SER A 181 -19.46 -26.30 -0.08
N GLN A 182 -19.49 -26.89 1.12
CA GLN A 182 -18.43 -26.70 2.12
C GLN A 182 -17.05 -27.12 1.58
N ASP A 183 -16.98 -28.23 0.85
CA ASP A 183 -15.72 -28.71 0.28
C ASP A 183 -15.12 -27.73 -0.71
N LYS A 184 -15.95 -27.09 -1.54
CA LYS A 184 -15.50 -26.08 -2.50
C LYS A 184 -14.97 -24.82 -1.82
N ARG A 185 -15.64 -24.37 -0.73
CA ARG A 185 -15.16 -23.25 0.08
C ARG A 185 -13.81 -23.53 0.69
N VAL A 186 -13.62 -24.71 1.27
CA VAL A 186 -12.33 -25.12 1.84
C VAL A 186 -11.25 -25.21 0.77
N GLU A 187 -11.54 -25.78 -0.39
CA GLU A 187 -10.59 -25.82 -1.52
C GLU A 187 -10.10 -24.43 -1.92
N ILE A 188 -11.03 -23.48 -2.12
CA ILE A 188 -10.70 -22.11 -2.51
C ILE A 188 -9.83 -21.43 -1.44
N ALA A 189 -10.21 -21.56 -0.16
CA ALA A 189 -9.45 -20.98 0.95
C ALA A 189 -8.02 -21.56 1.05
N MET A 190 -7.87 -22.86 0.86
CA MET A 190 -6.55 -23.52 0.85
C MET A 190 -5.69 -23.06 -0.32
N ARG A 191 -6.27 -22.96 -1.51
CA ARG A 191 -5.55 -22.46 -2.71
C ARG A 191 -5.14 -20.99 -2.54
N TRP A 192 -6.03 -20.15 -2.01
CA TRP A 192 -5.72 -18.76 -1.69
C TRP A 192 -4.54 -18.69 -0.72
N SER A 193 -4.61 -19.38 0.41
CA SER A 193 -3.55 -19.40 1.42
C SER A 193 -2.20 -19.83 0.83
N ALA A 194 -2.17 -20.93 0.07
CA ALA A 194 -0.96 -21.44 -0.54
C ALA A 194 -0.33 -20.44 -1.53
N LYS A 195 -1.13 -19.90 -2.46
CA LYS A 195 -0.65 -18.95 -3.48
C LYS A 195 -0.24 -17.61 -2.87
N ARG A 196 -0.97 -17.13 -1.85
CA ARG A 196 -0.61 -15.95 -1.10
C ARG A 196 0.74 -16.11 -0.41
N ASN A 197 0.98 -17.23 0.27
CA ASN A 197 2.26 -17.49 0.94
C ASN A 197 3.43 -17.52 -0.06
N MET A 198 3.27 -18.17 -1.21
CA MET A 198 4.28 -18.15 -2.28
C MET A 198 4.58 -16.72 -2.78
N ALA A 199 3.56 -15.89 -2.92
CA ALA A 199 3.74 -14.51 -3.33
C ALA A 199 4.45 -13.68 -2.24
N LEU A 200 4.15 -13.94 -0.97
CA LEU A 200 4.81 -13.33 0.19
C LEU A 200 6.30 -13.67 0.24
N GLU A 201 6.65 -14.94 0.08
CA GLU A 201 8.04 -15.40 0.07
C GLU A 201 8.86 -14.73 -1.05
N ASN A 202 8.29 -14.60 -2.25
CA ASN A 202 8.94 -13.91 -3.37
C ASN A 202 9.17 -12.43 -3.10
N SER A 203 8.30 -11.77 -2.35
CA SER A 203 8.47 -10.36 -1.99
C SER A 203 9.61 -10.14 -1.02
N ILE A 204 9.69 -10.97 0.02
CA ILE A 204 10.77 -10.89 1.03
C ILE A 204 12.12 -11.14 0.37
N ALA A 205 12.21 -12.10 -0.55
CA ALA A 205 13.43 -12.39 -1.28
C ALA A 205 13.91 -11.19 -2.12
N SER A 206 13.01 -10.38 -2.64
CA SER A 206 13.37 -9.18 -3.43
C SER A 206 13.89 -8.02 -2.57
N GLU A 207 13.48 -7.90 -1.31
CA GLU A 207 13.97 -6.86 -0.39
C GLU A 207 15.39 -7.14 0.10
N VAL A 208 15.76 -8.40 0.29
CA VAL A 208 17.08 -8.79 0.80
C VAL A 208 18.20 -8.52 -0.21
N ILE A 209 17.92 -8.51 -1.51
CA ILE A 209 18.91 -8.29 -2.57
C ILE A 209 19.34 -6.82 -2.67
N SER A 210 18.60 -5.87 -2.11
CA SER A 210 18.90 -4.43 -2.21
C SER A 210 19.89 -3.89 -1.17
N ILE A 211 20.39 -4.71 -0.24
CA ILE A 211 21.20 -4.26 0.91
C ILE A 211 22.72 -4.51 0.74
N SER A 212 23.17 -5.13 -0.33
CA SER A 212 24.56 -5.58 -0.44
C SER A 212 25.40 -4.86 -1.49
N VAL A 213 25.27 -3.55 -1.67
CA VAL A 213 26.28 -2.76 -2.43
C VAL A 213 26.45 -1.39 -1.81
N ALA A 214 27.33 -1.29 -0.84
CA ALA A 214 28.02 -0.06 -0.49
C ALA A 214 29.32 -0.43 0.21
N ASP A 215 30.37 -0.62 -0.55
CA ASP A 215 31.75 -0.38 -0.17
C ASP A 215 32.28 0.79 -1.00
#